data_c482d54997b802b88afc860192764088
#
_entry.id   c482d54997b802b88afc860192764088
#
_cell.length_a   1.000
_cell.length_b   1.000
_cell.length_c   1.000
_cell.angle_alpha   90.00
_cell.angle_beta   90.00
_cell.angle_gamma   90.00
#
_symmetry.space_group_name_H-M   'P 1'
#
loop_
_entity.id
_entity.type
_entity.pdbx_description
1 polymer ?
#
loop_
_entity_poly.entity_id
_entity_poly.type
_entity_poly.pdbx_seq_one_letter_code
_entity_poly.pdbx_strand_id
1 'polypeptide(L)'
;MDKRKENKVYSVQQREAELTMNTEELLEYLKYNGAERAGAAAGLSWLTEEPSMQQGIVVLLRLPVRIAGYLRSGPYGQYVAACARMDHNMAEILQAGMEKLRKEGYRAEGLMAMLPEEGEYPGIREADRFQIDRSGAAAGLGWIGRNGRLLVRDFGPCVRSAVILTDMPVTPSEPETESHCGACRVCVGNCPAEALTGKVWTPGTEERVLIDRPKCEEFLRSGVCEKCVGICTYAQKYMRNAKWY
;
A
#
# COMPACT_ATOMS: atom_id res chain seq x y z
N MET A 1 -20.33 55.70 22.18
CA MET A 1 -19.45 55.19 21.09
C MET A 1 -19.76 53.73 20.92
N ASP A 2 -20.62 53.42 19.96
CA ASP A 2 -21.19 52.10 19.71
C ASP A 2 -20.30 51.40 18.66
N LYS A 3 -19.59 50.33 19.09
CA LYS A 3 -18.83 49.48 18.19
C LYS A 3 -19.76 48.37 17.67
N ARG A 4 -20.40 48.61 16.53
CA ARG A 4 -21.12 47.59 15.79
C ARG A 4 -20.16 46.49 15.40
N LYS A 5 -20.38 45.26 15.94
CA LYS A 5 -19.77 44.04 15.45
C LYS A 5 -20.33 43.76 14.05
N GLU A 6 -19.53 43.93 13.03
CA GLU A 6 -19.84 43.46 11.69
C GLU A 6 -19.90 41.94 11.72
N ASN A 7 -21.10 41.36 11.71
CA ASN A 7 -21.31 39.94 11.42
C ASN A 7 -21.03 39.72 9.91
N LYS A 8 -19.87 39.18 9.57
CA LYS A 8 -19.62 38.67 8.23
C LYS A 8 -20.58 37.52 7.96
N VAL A 9 -21.59 37.76 7.15
CA VAL A 9 -22.48 36.73 6.61
C VAL A 9 -21.72 36.06 5.47
N TYR A 10 -21.12 34.93 5.76
CA TYR A 10 -20.54 34.06 4.72
C TYR A 10 -21.68 33.40 3.92
N SER A 11 -21.53 33.32 2.60
CA SER A 11 -22.47 32.59 1.76
C SER A 11 -22.49 31.09 2.12
N VAL A 12 -23.60 30.39 1.88
CA VAL A 12 -23.73 28.96 2.14
C VAL A 12 -22.60 28.20 1.44
N GLN A 13 -22.23 28.60 0.20
CA GLN A 13 -21.10 28.01 -0.56
C GLN A 13 -19.73 28.24 0.07
N GLN A 14 -19.52 29.37 0.78
CA GLN A 14 -18.28 29.61 1.52
C GLN A 14 -18.20 28.82 2.83
N ARG A 15 -19.34 28.50 3.46
CA ARG A 15 -19.41 27.61 4.65
C ARG A 15 -19.24 26.14 4.26
N GLU A 16 -19.71 25.74 3.08
CA GLU A 16 -19.50 24.38 2.53
C GLU A 16 -18.03 24.15 2.13
N ALA A 17 -17.30 25.17 1.65
CA ALA A 17 -15.88 25.09 1.35
C ALA A 17 -14.96 25.03 2.60
N GLU A 18 -15.44 25.44 3.76
CA GLU A 18 -14.68 25.42 5.04
C GLU A 18 -14.85 24.11 5.84
N LEU A 19 -15.67 23.14 5.39
CA LEU A 19 -16.05 21.95 6.17
C LEU A 19 -15.78 20.62 5.48
N THR A 20 -15.14 20.59 4.31
CA THR A 20 -14.84 19.31 3.65
C THR A 20 -13.39 18.91 3.92
N MET A 21 -13.21 17.75 4.52
CA MET A 21 -11.89 17.10 4.67
C MET A 21 -11.17 17.06 3.32
N ASN A 22 -9.93 17.53 3.27
CA ASN A 22 -9.10 17.46 2.08
C ASN A 22 -8.18 16.22 2.11
N THR A 23 -7.59 15.91 0.96
CA THR A 23 -6.69 14.75 0.81
C THR A 23 -5.52 14.79 1.78
N GLU A 24 -4.89 15.95 1.96
CA GLU A 24 -3.70 16.10 2.81
C GLU A 24 -4.04 15.82 4.29
N GLU A 25 -5.16 16.34 4.78
CA GLU A 25 -5.65 16.06 6.14
C GLU A 25 -5.90 14.57 6.37
N LEU A 26 -6.45 13.85 5.37
CA LEU A 26 -6.66 12.42 5.47
C LEU A 26 -5.32 11.66 5.48
N LEU A 27 -4.37 12.05 4.63
CA LEU A 27 -3.02 11.45 4.62
C LEU A 27 -2.31 11.63 5.96
N GLU A 28 -2.34 12.83 6.54
CA GLU A 28 -1.75 13.10 7.86
C GLU A 28 -2.47 12.34 8.98
N TYR A 29 -3.80 12.27 8.92
CA TYR A 29 -4.58 11.48 9.86
C TYR A 29 -4.20 10.00 9.85
N LEU A 30 -4.02 9.39 8.67
CA LEU A 30 -3.61 8.00 8.54
C LEU A 30 -2.17 7.77 9.06
N LYS A 31 -1.26 8.72 8.81
CA LYS A 31 0.10 8.68 9.37
C LYS A 31 0.08 8.79 10.90
N TYR A 32 -0.74 9.65 11.45
CA TYR A 32 -0.92 9.76 12.90
C TYR A 32 -1.45 8.47 13.52
N ASN A 33 -2.31 7.72 12.78
CA ASN A 33 -2.83 6.42 13.19
C ASN A 33 -1.88 5.24 12.89
N GLY A 34 -0.64 5.48 12.50
CA GLY A 34 0.39 4.47 12.39
C GLY A 34 0.80 4.06 10.98
N ALA A 35 0.25 4.69 9.93
CA ALA A 35 0.75 4.46 8.58
C ALA A 35 2.21 4.96 8.45
N GLU A 36 3.11 4.12 7.97
CA GLU A 36 4.49 4.52 7.66
C GLU A 36 4.51 5.53 6.51
N ARG A 37 3.68 5.29 5.49
CA ARG A 37 3.44 6.19 4.38
C ARG A 37 2.00 6.09 3.91
N ALA A 38 1.48 7.18 3.36
CA ALA A 38 0.22 7.21 2.67
C ALA A 38 0.32 8.10 1.44
N GLY A 39 -0.44 7.78 0.39
CA GLY A 39 -0.52 8.56 -0.84
C GLY A 39 -1.87 8.39 -1.50
N ALA A 40 -2.32 9.38 -2.24
CA ALA A 40 -3.60 9.37 -2.92
C ALA A 40 -3.45 8.93 -4.38
N ALA A 41 -4.42 8.18 -4.90
CA ALA A 41 -4.48 7.76 -6.28
C ALA A 41 -5.90 7.86 -6.84
N ALA A 42 -6.00 8.09 -8.14
CA ALA A 42 -7.23 8.05 -8.90
C ALA A 42 -7.10 7.09 -10.09
N GLY A 43 -8.23 6.76 -10.72
CA GLY A 43 -8.26 5.83 -11.86
C GLY A 43 -8.02 4.36 -11.46
N LEU A 44 -8.35 3.98 -10.22
CA LEU A 44 -8.15 2.64 -9.66
C LEU A 44 -9.20 1.62 -10.18
N SER A 45 -9.50 1.63 -11.47
CA SER A 45 -10.50 0.77 -12.11
C SER A 45 -10.24 -0.73 -11.98
N TRP A 46 -9.02 -1.12 -11.67
CA TRP A 46 -8.65 -2.51 -11.40
C TRP A 46 -9.03 -3.02 -10.00
N LEU A 47 -9.47 -2.13 -9.11
CA LEU A 47 -9.93 -2.49 -7.76
C LEU A 47 -11.45 -2.52 -7.63
N THR A 48 -12.16 -1.76 -8.47
CA THR A 48 -13.61 -1.67 -8.45
C THR A 48 -14.17 -1.27 -9.80
N GLU A 49 -15.35 -1.79 -10.15
CA GLU A 49 -16.09 -1.40 -11.35
C GLU A 49 -16.91 -0.11 -11.14
N GLU A 50 -17.08 0.33 -9.88
CA GLU A 50 -17.88 1.50 -9.55
C GLU A 50 -17.08 2.80 -9.81
N PRO A 51 -17.45 3.63 -10.83
CA PRO A 51 -16.63 4.77 -11.25
C PRO A 51 -16.39 5.81 -10.15
N SER A 52 -17.37 6.06 -9.28
CA SER A 52 -17.27 7.03 -8.19
C SER A 52 -16.29 6.59 -7.08
N MET A 53 -15.97 5.28 -7.00
CA MET A 53 -15.07 4.70 -6.03
C MET A 53 -13.68 4.39 -6.62
N GLN A 54 -13.39 4.76 -7.88
CA GLN A 54 -12.10 4.49 -8.52
C GLN A 54 -11.00 5.46 -8.10
N GLN A 55 -11.03 5.90 -6.86
CA GLN A 55 -10.02 6.74 -6.23
C GLN A 55 -9.90 6.39 -4.75
N GLY A 56 -8.78 6.76 -4.15
CA GLY A 56 -8.58 6.44 -2.74
C GLY A 56 -7.17 6.71 -2.24
N ILE A 57 -6.93 6.23 -1.03
CA ILE A 57 -5.67 6.37 -0.33
C ILE A 57 -5.00 5.01 -0.23
N VAL A 58 -3.75 4.95 -0.64
CA VAL A 58 -2.88 3.78 -0.42
C VAL A 58 -2.08 3.99 0.86
N VAL A 59 -2.11 2.99 1.72
CA VAL A 59 -1.42 2.98 3.02
C VAL A 59 -0.30 1.95 2.99
N LEU A 60 0.86 2.29 3.52
CA LEU A 60 1.99 1.39 3.67
C LEU A 60 2.38 1.22 5.14
N LEU A 61 2.68 -0.02 5.51
CA LEU A 61 3.43 -0.38 6.71
C LEU A 61 4.79 -0.96 6.31
N ARG A 62 5.83 -0.54 7.00
CA ARG A 62 7.18 -1.03 6.81
C ARG A 62 7.42 -2.30 7.64
N LEU A 63 7.94 -3.34 7.00
CA LEU A 63 8.37 -4.54 7.71
C LEU A 63 9.56 -4.21 8.62
N PRO A 64 9.51 -4.52 9.93
CA PRO A 64 10.63 -4.26 10.83
C PRO A 64 11.92 -4.93 10.32
N VAL A 65 13.06 -4.24 10.43
CA VAL A 65 14.35 -4.70 9.89
C VAL A 65 14.74 -6.09 10.36
N ARG A 66 14.56 -6.37 11.65
CA ARG A 66 14.84 -7.69 12.21
C ARG A 66 14.02 -8.79 11.54
N ILE A 67 12.76 -8.50 11.26
CA ILE A 67 11.85 -9.44 10.59
C ILE A 67 12.21 -9.59 9.12
N ALA A 68 12.56 -8.48 8.43
CA ALA A 68 13.06 -8.52 7.06
C ALA A 68 14.31 -9.40 6.94
N GLY A 69 15.18 -9.43 7.94
CA GLY A 69 16.35 -10.30 8.03
C GLY A 69 16.00 -11.79 7.93
N TYR A 70 14.86 -12.22 8.46
CA TYR A 70 14.41 -13.63 8.40
C TYR A 70 14.05 -14.09 6.98
N LEU A 71 13.78 -13.18 6.06
CA LEU A 71 13.51 -13.53 4.66
C LEU A 71 14.70 -14.14 3.92
N ARG A 72 15.92 -13.98 4.44
CA ARG A 72 17.15 -14.58 3.85
C ARG A 72 17.37 -16.02 4.28
N SER A 73 17.24 -16.30 5.58
CA SER A 73 17.68 -17.55 6.18
C SER A 73 16.85 -17.97 7.39
N GLY A 74 15.71 -17.36 7.60
CA GLY A 74 14.62 -17.56 8.52
C GLY A 74 14.81 -17.88 9.86
N PRO A 75 14.07 -17.75 10.94
CA PRO A 75 12.88 -18.57 11.16
C PRO A 75 11.63 -17.98 10.53
N TYR A 76 11.12 -18.60 9.48
CA TYR A 76 9.93 -18.11 8.76
C TYR A 76 8.68 -18.00 9.65
N GLY A 77 8.55 -18.80 10.71
CA GLY A 77 7.46 -18.66 11.68
C GLY A 77 7.39 -17.30 12.35
N GLN A 78 8.54 -16.69 12.68
CA GLN A 78 8.57 -15.33 13.23
C GLN A 78 8.21 -14.27 12.18
N TYR A 79 8.57 -14.51 10.92
CA TYR A 79 8.15 -13.65 9.81
C TYR A 79 6.63 -13.70 9.64
N VAL A 80 6.04 -14.89 9.58
CA VAL A 80 4.57 -15.09 9.45
C VAL A 80 3.83 -14.42 10.60
N ALA A 81 4.26 -14.65 11.85
CA ALA A 81 3.66 -14.03 13.03
C ALA A 81 3.77 -12.50 13.02
N ALA A 82 4.89 -11.95 12.50
CA ALA A 82 5.02 -10.50 12.35
C ALA A 82 4.12 -9.94 11.26
N CYS A 83 3.97 -10.64 10.14
CA CYS A 83 3.02 -10.28 9.09
C CYS A 83 1.59 -10.27 9.59
N ALA A 84 1.15 -11.28 10.34
CA ALA A 84 -0.18 -11.32 10.93
C ALA A 84 -0.46 -10.11 11.84
N ARG A 85 0.50 -9.72 12.69
CA ARG A 85 0.39 -8.49 13.49
C ARG A 85 0.33 -7.22 12.63
N MET A 86 1.11 -7.17 11.54
CA MET A 86 1.06 -6.02 10.62
C MET A 86 -0.27 -5.95 9.89
N ASP A 87 -0.87 -7.08 9.53
CA ASP A 87 -2.18 -7.12 8.89
C ASP A 87 -3.27 -6.64 9.85
N HIS A 88 -3.20 -7.02 11.13
CA HIS A 88 -4.07 -6.49 12.18
C HIS A 88 -3.93 -4.95 12.32
N ASN A 89 -2.71 -4.44 12.48
CA ASN A 89 -2.46 -3.00 12.56
C ASN A 89 -2.91 -2.26 11.28
N MET A 90 -2.72 -2.86 10.11
CA MET A 90 -3.19 -2.30 8.84
C MET A 90 -4.71 -2.17 8.83
N ALA A 91 -5.42 -3.21 9.27
CA ALA A 91 -6.89 -3.19 9.35
C ALA A 91 -7.40 -2.10 10.30
N GLU A 92 -6.74 -1.88 11.45
CA GLU A 92 -7.07 -0.80 12.38
C GLU A 92 -6.87 0.59 11.73
N ILE A 93 -5.77 0.79 11.00
CA ILE A 93 -5.51 2.05 10.28
C ILE A 93 -6.57 2.30 9.21
N LEU A 94 -6.91 1.27 8.42
CA LEU A 94 -7.97 1.37 7.42
C LEU A 94 -9.31 1.69 8.07
N GLN A 95 -9.65 1.02 9.17
CA GLN A 95 -10.89 1.24 9.90
C GLN A 95 -10.99 2.70 10.38
N ALA A 96 -9.93 3.23 10.99
CA ALA A 96 -9.89 4.62 11.43
C ALA A 96 -10.09 5.60 10.25
N GLY A 97 -9.43 5.36 9.11
CA GLY A 97 -9.58 6.18 7.92
C GLY A 97 -10.99 6.11 7.32
N MET A 98 -11.56 4.91 7.22
CA MET A 98 -12.92 4.71 6.73
C MET A 98 -13.97 5.37 7.65
N GLU A 99 -13.81 5.26 8.97
CA GLU A 99 -14.70 5.93 9.92
C GLU A 99 -14.64 7.45 9.79
N LYS A 100 -13.43 8.00 9.62
CA LYS A 100 -13.25 9.43 9.40
C LYS A 100 -13.96 9.89 8.13
N LEU A 101 -13.78 9.18 7.01
CA LEU A 101 -14.45 9.45 5.74
C LEU A 101 -15.98 9.40 5.89
N ARG A 102 -16.50 8.35 6.54
CA ARG A 102 -17.95 8.19 6.76
C ARG A 102 -18.56 9.27 7.64
N LYS A 103 -17.82 9.76 8.64
CA LYS A 103 -18.25 10.90 9.47
C LYS A 103 -18.40 12.20 8.68
N GLU A 104 -17.61 12.36 7.62
CA GLU A 104 -17.69 13.48 6.68
C GLU A 104 -18.70 13.24 5.53
N GLY A 105 -19.44 12.12 5.58
CA GLY A 105 -20.50 11.78 4.63
C GLY A 105 -20.04 11.04 3.38
N TYR A 106 -18.76 10.63 3.30
CA TYR A 106 -18.23 9.88 2.17
C TYR A 106 -18.38 8.37 2.36
N ARG A 107 -18.49 7.65 1.24
CA ARG A 107 -18.37 6.19 1.24
C ARG A 107 -16.91 5.80 1.33
N ALA A 108 -16.66 4.68 1.99
CA ALA A 108 -15.32 4.15 2.12
C ALA A 108 -15.34 2.62 2.23
N GLU A 109 -14.41 1.98 1.52
CA GLU A 109 -14.18 0.54 1.50
C GLU A 109 -12.69 0.26 1.63
N GLY A 110 -12.31 -0.66 2.53
CA GLY A 110 -10.92 -1.07 2.75
C GLY A 110 -10.56 -2.31 1.90
N LEU A 111 -9.37 -2.33 1.33
CA LEU A 111 -8.84 -3.45 0.56
C LEU A 111 -7.48 -3.88 1.09
N MET A 112 -7.34 -5.16 1.40
CA MET A 112 -6.09 -5.79 1.86
C MET A 112 -5.80 -7.07 1.08
N ALA A 113 -4.53 -7.43 0.95
CA ALA A 113 -4.12 -8.67 0.30
C ALA A 113 -4.34 -9.92 1.18
N MET A 114 -4.52 -9.74 2.47
CA MET A 114 -4.91 -10.77 3.45
C MET A 114 -5.68 -10.07 4.56
N LEU A 115 -6.78 -10.68 4.98
CA LEU A 115 -7.49 -10.25 6.19
C LEU A 115 -6.82 -10.85 7.42
N PRO A 116 -6.84 -10.15 8.57
CA PRO A 116 -6.43 -10.73 9.84
C PRO A 116 -7.32 -11.94 10.20
N GLU A 117 -6.71 -12.99 10.77
CA GLU A 117 -7.45 -14.19 11.19
C GLU A 117 -8.38 -13.92 12.38
N GLU A 118 -8.04 -12.94 13.22
CA GLU A 118 -8.80 -12.53 14.39
C GLU A 118 -9.29 -11.08 14.24
N GLY A 119 -10.49 -10.80 14.75
CA GLY A 119 -11.12 -9.47 14.73
C GLY A 119 -12.20 -9.34 13.65
N GLU A 120 -13.06 -8.33 13.84
CA GLU A 120 -14.08 -7.94 12.87
C GLU A 120 -13.72 -6.57 12.28
N TYR A 121 -13.59 -6.51 10.96
CA TYR A 121 -13.23 -5.29 10.24
C TYR A 121 -14.28 -4.97 9.17
N PRO A 122 -15.46 -4.44 9.57
CA PRO A 122 -16.58 -4.20 8.65
C PRO A 122 -16.19 -3.22 7.53
N GLY A 123 -16.46 -3.63 6.29
CA GLY A 123 -16.14 -2.84 5.10
C GLY A 123 -14.70 -2.99 4.61
N ILE A 124 -13.91 -3.91 5.20
CA ILE A 124 -12.63 -4.34 4.65
C ILE A 124 -12.80 -5.70 3.97
N ARG A 125 -12.30 -5.84 2.74
CA ARG A 125 -12.29 -7.10 1.98
C ARG A 125 -10.91 -7.46 1.45
N GLU A 126 -10.73 -8.73 1.11
CA GLU A 126 -9.54 -9.17 0.39
C GLU A 126 -9.54 -8.67 -1.05
N ALA A 127 -8.35 -8.37 -1.53
CA ALA A 127 -8.11 -8.03 -2.93
C ALA A 127 -6.77 -8.60 -3.38
N ASP A 128 -6.63 -8.78 -4.70
CA ASP A 128 -5.39 -9.28 -5.29
C ASP A 128 -4.19 -8.40 -4.90
N ARG A 129 -3.13 -9.04 -4.43
CA ARG A 129 -1.93 -8.36 -3.94
C ARG A 129 -1.26 -7.50 -5.00
N PHE A 130 -1.19 -7.98 -6.25
CA PHE A 130 -0.57 -7.21 -7.31
C PHE A 130 -1.38 -5.94 -7.62
N GLN A 131 -2.71 -6.02 -7.55
CA GLN A 131 -3.59 -4.87 -7.76
C GLN A 131 -3.42 -3.82 -6.65
N ILE A 132 -3.24 -4.25 -5.41
CA ILE A 132 -2.93 -3.36 -4.27
C ILE A 132 -1.54 -2.75 -4.45
N ASP A 133 -0.52 -3.56 -4.77
CA ASP A 133 0.85 -3.10 -4.94
C ASP A 133 0.98 -2.09 -6.11
N ARG A 134 0.29 -2.32 -7.25
CA ARG A 134 0.27 -1.34 -8.36
C ARG A 134 -0.44 -0.04 -8.00
N SER A 135 -1.41 -0.08 -7.10
CA SER A 135 -2.05 1.14 -6.58
C SER A 135 -1.05 1.97 -5.77
N GLY A 136 -0.08 1.33 -5.10
CA GLY A 136 1.04 2.03 -4.46
C GLY A 136 1.91 2.81 -5.45
N ALA A 137 2.12 2.27 -6.65
CA ALA A 137 2.82 3.00 -7.71
C ALA A 137 1.97 4.17 -8.26
N ALA A 138 0.67 3.97 -8.43
CA ALA A 138 -0.26 5.03 -8.83
C ALA A 138 -0.35 6.16 -7.78
N ALA A 139 -0.13 5.85 -6.50
CA ALA A 139 -0.06 6.81 -5.39
C ALA A 139 1.33 7.42 -5.17
N GLY A 140 2.30 7.18 -6.08
CA GLY A 140 3.66 7.73 -5.98
C GLY A 140 4.50 7.18 -4.83
N LEU A 141 4.10 6.06 -4.21
CA LEU A 141 4.79 5.52 -3.04
C LEU A 141 5.99 4.64 -3.40
N GLY A 142 6.12 4.26 -4.66
CA GLY A 142 7.17 3.40 -5.17
C GLY A 142 6.80 2.81 -6.54
N TRP A 143 7.56 1.85 -7.03
CA TRP A 143 7.37 1.22 -8.34
C TRP A 143 7.17 -0.29 -8.21
N ILE A 144 6.64 -0.92 -9.24
CA ILE A 144 6.61 -2.38 -9.30
C ILE A 144 7.95 -2.90 -9.82
N GLY A 145 8.57 -3.77 -9.03
CA GLY A 145 9.84 -4.41 -9.37
C GLY A 145 9.68 -5.59 -10.31
N ARG A 146 10.82 -6.14 -10.79
CA ARG A 146 10.85 -7.38 -11.59
C ARG A 146 10.29 -8.60 -10.84
N ASN A 147 10.17 -8.51 -9.53
CA ASN A 147 9.54 -9.53 -8.69
C ASN A 147 8.02 -9.34 -8.52
N GLY A 148 7.42 -8.39 -9.26
CA GLY A 148 5.99 -8.10 -9.21
C GLY A 148 5.50 -7.50 -7.89
N ARG A 149 6.41 -6.99 -7.05
CA ARG A 149 6.06 -6.39 -5.76
C ARG A 149 6.27 -4.88 -5.81
N LEU A 150 5.53 -4.15 -5.00
CA LEU A 150 5.79 -2.74 -4.76
C LEU A 150 7.16 -2.59 -4.08
N LEU A 151 8.04 -1.78 -4.66
CA LEU A 151 9.33 -1.39 -4.10
C LEU A 151 9.30 0.08 -3.70
N VAL A 152 9.63 0.34 -2.45
CA VAL A 152 9.84 1.69 -1.92
C VAL A 152 11.34 1.97 -1.88
N ARG A 153 11.75 3.18 -2.23
CA ARG A 153 13.19 3.54 -2.35
C ARG A 153 13.99 3.19 -1.10
N ASP A 154 13.42 3.40 0.09
CA ASP A 154 14.12 3.23 1.37
C ASP A 154 14.03 1.81 1.93
N PHE A 155 12.96 1.07 1.62
CA PHE A 155 12.66 -0.24 2.23
C PHE A 155 12.71 -1.39 1.22
N GLY A 156 12.79 -1.08 -0.08
CA GLY A 156 12.57 -2.08 -1.12
C GLY A 156 11.18 -2.68 -1.01
N PRO A 157 11.01 -3.99 -1.26
CA PRO A 157 9.72 -4.67 -1.15
C PRO A 157 9.37 -5.11 0.31
N CYS A 158 10.10 -4.58 1.32
CA CYS A 158 9.83 -4.89 2.72
C CYS A 158 8.67 -4.03 3.26
N VAL A 159 7.53 -4.08 2.59
CA VAL A 159 6.32 -3.32 2.92
C VAL A 159 5.07 -4.19 2.81
N ARG A 160 4.04 -3.79 3.56
CA ARG A 160 2.66 -4.23 3.41
C ARG A 160 1.86 -3.04 2.92
N SER A 161 1.02 -3.25 1.94
CA SER A 161 0.18 -2.23 1.31
C SER A 161 -1.30 -2.56 1.46
N ALA A 162 -2.12 -1.52 1.58
CA ALA A 162 -3.57 -1.61 1.59
C ALA A 162 -4.16 -0.34 0.96
N VAL A 163 -5.45 -0.36 0.63
CA VAL A 163 -6.14 0.75 -0.03
C VAL A 163 -7.43 1.06 0.70
N ILE A 164 -7.75 2.34 0.87
CA ILE A 164 -9.09 2.82 1.17
C ILE A 164 -9.65 3.43 -0.11
N LEU A 165 -10.62 2.79 -0.74
CA LEU A 165 -11.41 3.37 -1.81
C LEU A 165 -12.45 4.33 -1.23
N THR A 166 -12.74 5.44 -1.92
CA THR A 166 -13.71 6.43 -1.47
C THR A 166 -14.30 7.22 -2.64
N ASP A 167 -15.48 7.78 -2.46
CA ASP A 167 -16.06 8.77 -3.36
C ASP A 167 -15.70 10.21 -2.96
N MET A 168 -14.93 10.41 -1.90
CA MET A 168 -14.32 11.69 -1.60
C MET A 168 -13.40 12.12 -2.76
N PRO A 169 -13.57 13.31 -3.34
CA PRO A 169 -12.63 13.82 -4.33
C PRO A 169 -11.21 13.87 -3.77
N VAL A 170 -10.28 13.09 -4.33
CA VAL A 170 -8.88 13.11 -3.91
C VAL A 170 -8.03 13.93 -4.87
N THR A 171 -7.02 14.63 -4.33
CA THR A 171 -5.92 15.19 -5.13
C THR A 171 -4.85 14.10 -5.26
N PRO A 172 -4.70 13.47 -6.44
CA PRO A 172 -3.74 12.38 -6.59
C PRO A 172 -2.31 12.84 -6.37
N SER A 173 -1.51 11.98 -5.75
CA SER A 173 -0.05 12.12 -5.72
C SER A 173 0.53 11.91 -7.12
N GLU A 174 1.72 12.45 -7.39
CA GLU A 174 2.43 12.17 -8.65
C GLU A 174 2.75 10.68 -8.77
N PRO A 175 2.26 9.96 -9.78
CA PRO A 175 2.44 8.51 -9.89
C PRO A 175 3.88 8.16 -10.25
N GLU A 176 4.36 7.01 -9.75
CA GLU A 176 5.60 6.42 -10.24
C GLU A 176 5.31 5.64 -11.53
N THR A 177 5.97 6.00 -12.61
CA THR A 177 5.74 5.43 -13.93
C THR A 177 6.91 4.57 -14.44
N GLU A 178 8.03 4.57 -13.74
CA GLU A 178 9.24 3.86 -14.13
C GLU A 178 9.70 2.86 -13.07
N SER A 179 10.21 1.73 -13.53
CA SER A 179 10.85 0.76 -12.65
C SER A 179 12.32 1.10 -12.46
N HIS A 180 12.72 1.38 -11.23
CA HIS A 180 14.12 1.66 -10.88
C HIS A 180 14.97 0.39 -10.63
N CYS A 181 14.54 -0.77 -11.12
CA CYS A 181 15.34 -1.99 -11.08
C CYS A 181 16.55 -1.95 -12.01
N GLY A 182 16.54 -1.10 -13.03
CA GLY A 182 17.65 -0.97 -13.99
C GLY A 182 18.05 -2.33 -14.59
N ALA A 183 19.35 -2.64 -14.61
CA ALA A 183 19.90 -3.92 -15.07
C ALA A 183 19.83 -5.04 -14.00
N CYS A 184 19.40 -4.75 -12.76
CA CYS A 184 19.35 -5.73 -11.68
C CYS A 184 18.38 -6.87 -11.97
N ARG A 185 18.86 -8.12 -11.85
CA ARG A 185 18.08 -9.36 -12.01
C ARG A 185 18.26 -10.33 -10.84
N VAL A 186 18.68 -9.85 -9.68
CA VAL A 186 19.02 -10.69 -8.53
C VAL A 186 17.82 -11.55 -8.09
N CYS A 187 16.62 -10.98 -8.03
CA CYS A 187 15.41 -11.73 -7.69
C CYS A 187 15.08 -12.81 -8.72
N VAL A 188 15.29 -12.53 -10.00
CA VAL A 188 15.05 -13.48 -11.11
C VAL A 188 15.97 -14.68 -11.01
N GLY A 189 17.29 -14.45 -10.89
CA GLY A 189 18.29 -15.53 -10.82
C GLY A 189 18.27 -16.35 -9.52
N ASN A 190 17.52 -15.90 -8.50
CA ASN A 190 17.39 -16.59 -7.21
C ASN A 190 15.95 -17.08 -6.93
N CYS A 191 15.05 -17.00 -7.90
CA CYS A 191 13.70 -17.52 -7.75
C CYS A 191 13.73 -19.07 -7.77
N PRO A 192 13.41 -19.76 -6.66
CA PRO A 192 13.49 -21.23 -6.62
C PRO A 192 12.42 -21.92 -7.50
N ALA A 193 11.34 -21.21 -7.80
CA ALA A 193 10.27 -21.68 -8.70
C ALA A 193 10.52 -21.30 -10.17
N GLU A 194 11.59 -20.54 -10.48
CA GLU A 194 11.83 -19.96 -11.81
C GLU A 194 10.62 -19.21 -12.40
N ALA A 195 9.80 -18.64 -11.51
CA ALA A 195 8.54 -17.99 -11.85
C ALA A 195 8.70 -16.55 -12.33
N LEU A 196 9.86 -15.90 -12.12
CA LEU A 196 10.08 -14.51 -12.48
C LEU A 196 10.64 -14.38 -13.90
N THR A 197 9.92 -13.69 -14.78
CA THR A 197 10.28 -13.55 -16.20
C THR A 197 11.47 -12.63 -16.42
N GLY A 198 11.71 -11.71 -15.50
CA GLY A 198 12.73 -10.66 -15.62
C GLY A 198 12.34 -9.49 -16.52
N LYS A 199 11.10 -9.40 -16.95
CA LYS A 199 10.57 -8.22 -17.65
C LYS A 199 10.55 -7.02 -16.72
N VAL A 200 10.55 -5.83 -17.32
CA VAL A 200 10.45 -4.56 -16.60
C VAL A 200 8.99 -4.14 -16.57
N TRP A 201 8.56 -3.65 -15.43
CA TRP A 201 7.23 -3.07 -15.26
C TRP A 201 7.17 -1.65 -15.85
N THR A 202 6.05 -1.34 -16.46
CA THR A 202 5.57 0.00 -16.82
C THR A 202 4.09 0.10 -16.46
N PRO A 203 3.49 1.30 -16.34
CA PRO A 203 2.05 1.43 -16.15
C PRO A 203 1.25 0.61 -17.16
N GLY A 204 0.25 -0.15 -16.69
CA GLY A 204 -0.52 -1.07 -17.53
C GLY A 204 0.08 -2.48 -17.68
N THR A 205 1.31 -2.73 -17.24
CA THR A 205 1.87 -4.09 -17.21
C THR A 205 1.03 -4.99 -16.30
N GLU A 206 0.52 -6.08 -16.83
CA GLU A 206 -0.19 -7.12 -16.08
C GLU A 206 0.79 -8.02 -15.31
N GLU A 207 0.33 -8.59 -14.19
CA GLU A 207 1.16 -9.47 -13.36
C GLU A 207 1.78 -10.62 -14.14
N ARG A 208 1.02 -11.29 -15.01
CA ARG A 208 1.47 -12.44 -15.83
C ARG A 208 2.69 -12.13 -16.74
N VAL A 209 2.92 -10.86 -17.03
CA VAL A 209 4.13 -10.43 -17.78
C VAL A 209 5.38 -10.50 -16.89
N LEU A 210 5.23 -10.31 -15.59
CA LEU A 210 6.32 -10.29 -14.61
C LEU A 210 6.52 -11.63 -13.91
N ILE A 211 5.42 -12.33 -13.61
CA ILE A 211 5.39 -13.54 -12.79
C ILE A 211 4.55 -14.61 -13.47
N ASP A 212 5.10 -15.81 -13.61
CA ASP A 212 4.35 -17.04 -13.83
C ASP A 212 3.73 -17.47 -12.48
N ARG A 213 2.51 -16.97 -12.22
CA ARG A 213 1.82 -17.18 -10.94
C ARG A 213 1.61 -18.67 -10.61
N PRO A 214 1.16 -19.53 -11.55
CA PRO A 214 1.03 -20.96 -11.30
C PRO A 214 2.31 -21.63 -10.76
N LYS A 215 3.48 -21.33 -11.36
CA LYS A 215 4.76 -21.85 -10.86
C LYS A 215 5.11 -21.35 -9.46
N CYS A 216 4.85 -20.07 -9.19
CA CYS A 216 5.08 -19.49 -7.88
C CYS A 216 4.22 -20.16 -6.81
N GLU A 217 2.93 -20.35 -7.07
CA GLU A 217 1.96 -20.96 -6.15
C GLU A 217 2.23 -22.43 -5.92
N GLU A 218 2.61 -23.18 -6.94
CA GLU A 218 3.01 -24.59 -6.79
C GLU A 218 4.19 -24.73 -5.82
N PHE A 219 5.19 -23.85 -5.93
CA PHE A 219 6.31 -23.81 -4.99
C PHE A 219 5.86 -23.41 -3.57
N LEU A 220 4.91 -22.49 -3.44
CA LEU A 220 4.36 -22.06 -2.15
C LEU A 220 3.61 -23.17 -1.39
N ARG A 221 3.11 -24.20 -2.07
CA ARG A 221 2.48 -25.37 -1.41
C ARG A 221 3.44 -26.11 -0.47
N SER A 222 4.75 -25.96 -0.66
CA SER A 222 5.78 -26.52 0.24
C SER A 222 6.10 -25.63 1.44
N GLY A 223 5.49 -24.45 1.54
CA GLY A 223 5.67 -23.48 2.63
C GLY A 223 5.77 -22.03 2.17
N VAL A 224 6.18 -21.15 3.07
CA VAL A 224 6.34 -19.72 2.79
C VAL A 224 7.60 -19.48 1.95
N CYS A 225 7.46 -18.73 0.86
CA CYS A 225 8.57 -18.26 0.05
C CYS A 225 8.46 -16.74 -0.17
N GLU A 226 9.34 -15.98 0.42
CA GLU A 226 9.50 -14.53 0.17
C GLU A 226 10.94 -14.23 -0.29
N LYS A 227 11.57 -15.20 -0.98
CA LYS A 227 12.99 -15.09 -1.37
C LYS A 227 13.25 -13.91 -2.30
N CYS A 228 12.35 -13.63 -3.23
CA CYS A 228 12.46 -12.49 -4.14
C CYS A 228 12.37 -11.13 -3.41
N VAL A 229 11.69 -11.10 -2.26
CA VAL A 229 11.67 -9.93 -1.36
C VAL A 229 12.98 -9.82 -0.60
N GLY A 230 13.37 -10.89 0.11
CA GLY A 230 14.56 -10.88 0.97
C GLY A 230 15.89 -10.68 0.22
N ILE A 231 16.02 -11.15 -1.03
CA ILE A 231 17.23 -11.02 -1.85
C ILE A 231 17.32 -9.69 -2.62
N CYS A 232 16.21 -8.92 -2.68
CA CYS A 232 16.16 -7.66 -3.41
C CYS A 232 17.27 -6.70 -2.95
N THR A 233 17.99 -6.07 -3.88
CA THR A 233 19.09 -5.15 -3.55
C THR A 233 18.64 -3.97 -2.69
N TYR A 234 17.41 -3.46 -2.89
CA TYR A 234 16.82 -2.42 -2.04
C TYR A 234 16.51 -2.94 -0.63
N ALA A 235 15.95 -4.16 -0.51
CA ALA A 235 15.76 -4.78 0.80
C ALA A 235 17.08 -5.02 1.53
N GLN A 236 18.11 -5.46 0.79
CA GLN A 236 19.46 -5.66 1.35
C GLN A 236 20.07 -4.34 1.83
N LYS A 237 19.88 -3.24 1.08
CA LYS A 237 20.30 -1.89 1.49
C LYS A 237 19.56 -1.45 2.76
N TYR A 238 18.24 -1.63 2.80
CA TYR A 238 17.41 -1.35 3.96
C TYR A 238 17.92 -2.09 5.20
N MET A 239 18.12 -3.40 5.11
CA MET A 239 18.59 -4.23 6.23
C MET A 239 20.00 -3.86 6.72
N ARG A 240 20.91 -3.41 5.82
CA ARG A 240 22.27 -2.98 6.20
C ARG A 240 22.33 -1.61 6.85
N ASN A 241 21.47 -0.68 6.38
CA ASN A 241 21.51 0.72 6.84
C ASN A 241 20.76 0.94 8.17
N ALA A 242 19.93 -0.03 8.56
CA ALA A 242 19.25 0.08 9.83
C ALA A 242 20.23 -0.12 10.97
N LYS A 243 20.28 0.86 11.84
CA LYS A 243 20.99 0.70 13.12
C LYS A 243 20.21 -0.31 13.95
N TRP A 244 20.88 -1.39 14.34
CA TRP A 244 20.35 -2.37 15.27
C TRP A 244 20.34 -1.73 16.66
N TYR A 245 19.23 -1.20 17.10
CA TYR A 245 18.99 -0.80 18.48
C TYR A 245 18.18 -1.87 19.20
#